data_662116d3e5b90c92abc67e3d95e9a79a
#
_entry.id   662116d3e5b90c92abc67e3d95e9a79a
#
_cell.length_a   1.000
_cell.length_b   1.000
_cell.length_c   1.000
_cell.angle_alpha   90.00
_cell.angle_beta   90.00
_cell.angle_gamma   90.00
#
_symmetry.space_group_name_H-M   'P 1'
#
loop_
_entity.id
_entity.type
_entity.pdbx_description
1 polymer ?
#
loop_
_entity_poly.entity_id
_entity_poly.type
_entity_poly.pdbx_seq_one_letter_code
_entity_poly.pdbx_strand_id
1 'polypeptide(L)'
;TSTEHKSGSDRIAEVAERHPEIGYIINLQGDEPLIEQSNIELVIKGVKEDANADISTLVREIKEADEVNNPNLVKCVFDVNNYAMYFSRSKIPYERAENDGSWKFFGHLGIYGYKREALFKMTKLPQAPYEMAEKLEQLRALQNGMKIKVAVVKNIPVGIDTAEDFEKFKAMVEKG
;
A
#
# COMPACT_ATOMS: atom_id res chain seq x y z
N THR A 1 15.57 15.44 5.62
CA THR A 1 15.98 14.53 4.54
C THR A 1 16.37 15.33 3.30
N SER A 2 17.23 14.76 2.45
CA SER A 2 17.66 15.38 1.19
C SER A 2 16.46 15.73 0.29
N THR A 3 16.59 16.81 -0.49
CA THR A 3 15.65 17.19 -1.55
C THR A 3 15.83 16.35 -2.83
N GLU A 4 16.94 15.62 -2.94
CA GLU A 4 17.31 14.82 -4.12
C GLU A 4 16.64 13.45 -4.17
N HIS A 5 15.91 13.05 -3.12
CA HIS A 5 15.20 11.78 -3.10
C HIS A 5 14.13 11.70 -4.18
N LYS A 6 14.15 10.60 -4.93
CA LYS A 6 13.22 10.35 -6.04
C LYS A 6 11.89 9.75 -5.59
N SER A 7 11.88 9.16 -4.40
CA SER A 7 10.68 8.49 -3.86
C SER A 7 10.53 8.68 -2.35
N GLY A 8 9.33 8.37 -1.85
CA GLY A 8 9.06 8.32 -0.41
C GLY A 8 9.91 7.27 0.30
N SER A 9 10.13 6.11 -0.31
CA SER A 9 10.93 5.03 0.26
C SER A 9 12.40 5.40 0.40
N ASP A 10 12.98 6.14 -0.56
CA ASP A 10 14.36 6.66 -0.46
C ASP A 10 14.51 7.59 0.75
N ARG A 11 13.50 8.45 0.96
CA ARG A 11 13.48 9.39 2.09
C ARG A 11 13.41 8.69 3.44
N ILE A 12 12.59 7.65 3.52
CA ILE A 12 12.44 6.85 4.74
C ILE A 12 13.71 6.03 5.00
N ALA A 13 14.36 5.52 3.95
CA ALA A 13 15.63 4.82 4.08
C ALA A 13 16.73 5.72 4.68
N GLU A 14 16.83 6.98 4.24
CA GLU A 14 17.76 7.96 4.85
C GLU A 14 17.50 8.12 6.36
N VAL A 15 16.23 8.20 6.78
CA VAL A 15 15.89 8.29 8.20
C VAL A 15 16.28 7.00 8.93
N ALA A 16 15.95 5.85 8.33
CA ALA A 16 16.26 4.55 8.90
C ALA A 16 17.78 4.30 9.07
N GLU A 17 18.62 4.85 8.18
CA GLU A 17 20.08 4.77 8.31
C GLU A 17 20.59 5.37 9.61
N ARG A 18 19.94 6.43 10.10
CA ARG A 18 20.31 7.11 11.36
C ARG A 18 19.87 6.36 12.61
N HIS A 19 19.07 5.30 12.44
CA HIS A 19 18.49 4.50 13.51
C HIS A 19 18.79 3.00 13.30
N PRO A 20 20.06 2.56 13.50
CA PRO A 20 20.48 1.18 13.25
C PRO A 20 19.80 0.15 14.16
N GLU A 21 19.27 0.57 15.29
CA GLU A 21 18.55 -0.26 16.28
C GLU A 21 17.14 -0.67 15.81
N ILE A 22 16.58 0.00 14.81
CA ILE A 22 15.22 -0.26 14.32
C ILE A 22 15.20 -1.39 13.29
N GLY A 23 14.46 -2.46 13.56
CA GLY A 23 14.31 -3.62 12.66
C GLY A 23 13.14 -3.52 11.68
N TYR A 24 12.13 -2.72 12.01
CA TYR A 24 10.90 -2.56 11.22
C TYR A 24 10.58 -1.09 11.02
N ILE A 25 10.15 -0.73 9.83
CA ILE A 25 9.82 0.64 9.44
C ILE A 25 8.39 0.69 8.92
N ILE A 26 7.58 1.62 9.43
CA ILE A 26 6.22 1.84 8.94
C ILE A 26 6.20 3.19 8.22
N ASN A 27 5.75 3.15 6.97
CA ASN A 27 5.52 4.34 6.14
C ASN A 27 4.06 4.73 6.20
N LEU A 28 3.77 5.84 6.86
CA LEU A 28 2.46 6.48 6.87
C LEU A 28 2.51 7.67 5.90
N GLN A 29 1.54 7.73 4.99
CA GLN A 29 1.40 8.86 4.09
C GLN A 29 0.69 10.02 4.81
N GLY A 30 1.12 11.26 4.54
CA GLY A 30 0.57 12.44 5.18
C GLY A 30 -0.85 12.80 4.73
N ASP A 31 -1.33 12.21 3.67
CA ASP A 31 -2.66 12.33 3.07
C ASP A 31 -3.69 11.34 3.63
N GLU A 32 -3.28 10.49 4.59
CA GLU A 32 -4.17 9.56 5.29
C GLU A 32 -4.31 9.88 6.79
N PRO A 33 -4.85 11.05 7.17
CA PRO A 33 -4.85 11.53 8.57
C PRO A 33 -5.82 10.75 9.49
N LEU A 34 -6.75 9.97 8.92
CA LEU A 34 -7.74 9.18 9.69
C LEU A 34 -7.36 7.71 9.78
N ILE A 35 -6.09 7.35 9.56
CA ILE A 35 -5.68 5.96 9.68
C ILE A 35 -5.86 5.48 11.12
N GLU A 36 -6.59 4.39 11.30
CA GLU A 36 -6.83 3.81 12.62
C GLU A 36 -5.58 3.09 13.14
N GLN A 37 -5.37 3.12 14.45
CA GLN A 37 -4.29 2.37 15.11
C GLN A 37 -4.33 0.87 14.74
N SER A 38 -5.52 0.29 14.64
CA SER A 38 -5.73 -1.10 14.23
C SER A 38 -5.12 -1.42 12.85
N ASN A 39 -5.17 -0.49 11.92
CA ASN A 39 -4.59 -0.63 10.60
C ASN A 39 -3.05 -0.64 10.66
N ILE A 40 -2.46 0.24 11.48
CA ILE A 40 -1.02 0.28 11.71
C ILE A 40 -0.54 -1.03 12.35
N GLU A 41 -1.28 -1.55 13.33
CA GLU A 41 -0.98 -2.83 13.98
C GLU A 41 -1.00 -4.00 13.00
N LEU A 42 -1.95 -4.04 12.05
CA LEU A 42 -1.99 -5.06 11.01
C LEU A 42 -0.77 -5.01 10.09
N VAL A 43 -0.32 -3.82 9.71
CA VAL A 43 0.88 -3.64 8.90
C VAL A 43 2.13 -4.11 9.66
N ILE A 44 2.27 -3.73 10.94
CA ILE A 44 3.37 -4.20 11.80
C ILE A 44 3.35 -5.72 11.90
N LYS A 45 2.19 -6.30 12.17
CA LYS A 45 2.00 -7.75 12.27
C LYS A 45 2.44 -8.48 11.00
N GLY A 46 2.07 -7.93 9.82
CA GLY A 46 2.40 -8.52 8.53
C GLY A 46 3.91 -8.72 8.30
N VAL A 47 4.75 -7.78 8.71
CA VAL A 47 6.22 -7.90 8.57
C VAL A 47 6.92 -8.56 9.76
N LYS A 48 6.32 -8.49 10.95
CA LYS A 48 6.94 -8.99 12.18
C LYS A 48 6.68 -10.48 12.41
N GLU A 49 5.45 -10.94 12.14
CA GLU A 49 5.04 -12.32 12.42
C GLU A 49 5.23 -13.24 11.21
N ASP A 50 5.28 -12.72 10.00
CA ASP A 50 5.53 -13.51 8.79
C ASP A 50 7.00 -13.44 8.39
N ALA A 51 7.73 -14.53 8.66
CA ALA A 51 9.15 -14.62 8.33
C ALA A 51 9.44 -14.46 6.84
N ASN A 52 8.50 -14.83 5.97
CA ASN A 52 8.65 -14.77 4.51
C ASN A 52 8.26 -13.42 3.91
N ALA A 53 7.55 -12.56 4.64
CA ALA A 53 7.19 -11.24 4.15
C ALA A 53 8.41 -10.31 4.22
N ASP A 54 8.70 -9.60 3.14
CA ASP A 54 9.67 -8.51 3.07
C ASP A 54 9.01 -7.18 3.42
N ILE A 55 7.77 -7.02 2.92
CA ILE A 55 6.94 -5.82 3.00
C ILE A 55 5.54 -6.26 3.41
N SER A 56 4.80 -5.38 4.08
CA SER A 56 3.36 -5.54 4.32
C SER A 56 2.61 -4.30 3.88
N THR A 57 1.35 -4.48 3.52
CA THR A 57 0.44 -3.39 3.15
C THR A 57 -1.01 -3.79 3.42
N LEU A 58 -1.94 -2.87 3.19
CA LEU A 58 -3.35 -3.07 3.41
C LEU A 58 -4.14 -2.98 2.10
N VAL A 59 -5.25 -3.71 2.08
CA VAL A 59 -6.27 -3.59 1.04
C VAL A 59 -7.65 -3.57 1.67
N ARG A 60 -8.59 -3.00 0.96
CA ARG A 60 -10.02 -3.07 1.26
C ARG A 60 -10.81 -3.71 0.15
N GLU A 61 -11.93 -4.31 0.48
CA GLU A 61 -12.91 -4.72 -0.52
C GLU A 61 -13.51 -3.48 -1.20
N ILE A 62 -13.56 -3.47 -2.52
CA ILE A 62 -14.26 -2.48 -3.32
C ILE A 62 -15.70 -2.96 -3.51
N LYS A 63 -16.67 -2.15 -3.12
CA LYS A 63 -18.10 -2.47 -3.23
C LYS A 63 -18.78 -1.77 -4.38
N GLU A 64 -18.29 -0.56 -4.71
CA GLU A 64 -18.89 0.30 -5.72
C GLU A 64 -18.24 0.05 -7.09
N ALA A 65 -19.06 -0.17 -8.12
CA ALA A 65 -18.58 -0.45 -9.47
C ALA A 65 -17.72 0.68 -10.05
N ASP A 66 -18.04 1.93 -9.71
CA ASP A 66 -17.29 3.10 -10.19
C ASP A 66 -15.87 3.13 -9.63
N GLU A 67 -15.69 2.69 -8.38
CA GLU A 67 -14.36 2.60 -7.75
C GLU A 67 -13.47 1.57 -8.45
N VAL A 68 -14.04 0.47 -8.93
CA VAL A 68 -13.29 -0.58 -9.66
C VAL A 68 -12.64 -0.01 -10.92
N ASN A 69 -13.32 0.90 -11.60
CA ASN A 69 -12.85 1.53 -12.84
C ASN A 69 -12.02 2.80 -12.60
N ASN A 70 -11.95 3.31 -11.37
CA ASN A 70 -11.18 4.50 -11.04
C ASN A 70 -9.66 4.18 -11.04
N PRO A 71 -8.83 4.76 -11.94
CA PRO A 71 -7.40 4.50 -11.99
C PRO A 71 -6.62 5.10 -10.80
N ASN A 72 -7.22 6.02 -10.05
CA ASN A 72 -6.60 6.58 -8.85
C ASN A 72 -6.69 5.61 -7.67
N LEU A 73 -7.71 4.77 -7.60
CA LEU A 73 -7.75 3.65 -6.67
C LEU A 73 -6.99 2.46 -7.27
N VAL A 74 -5.81 2.18 -6.75
CA VAL A 74 -4.97 1.06 -7.20
C VAL A 74 -5.62 -0.26 -6.78
N LYS A 75 -5.82 -1.18 -7.73
CA LYS A 75 -6.32 -2.54 -7.46
C LYS A 75 -5.18 -3.47 -7.09
N CYS A 76 -5.48 -4.44 -6.23
CA CYS A 76 -4.53 -5.48 -5.83
C CYS A 76 -5.17 -6.86 -5.95
N VAL A 77 -4.44 -7.79 -6.55
CA VAL A 77 -4.74 -9.22 -6.50
C VAL A 77 -3.68 -9.92 -5.66
N PHE A 78 -4.09 -10.90 -4.87
CA PHE A 78 -3.21 -11.63 -3.95
C PHE A 78 -3.59 -13.11 -3.88
N ASP A 79 -2.66 -13.94 -3.45
CA ASP A 79 -2.82 -15.39 -3.34
C ASP A 79 -3.57 -15.82 -2.08
N VAL A 80 -3.80 -17.12 -1.94
CA VAL A 80 -4.51 -17.72 -0.79
C VAL A 80 -3.76 -17.55 0.54
N ASN A 81 -2.47 -17.22 0.48
CA ASN A 81 -1.64 -16.91 1.64
C ASN A 81 -1.56 -15.40 1.92
N ASN A 82 -2.36 -14.60 1.21
CA ASN A 82 -2.35 -13.14 1.26
C ASN A 82 -1.00 -12.50 0.88
N TYR A 83 -0.32 -13.05 -0.14
CA TYR A 83 0.79 -12.35 -0.77
C TYR A 83 0.32 -11.68 -2.06
N ALA A 84 0.67 -10.41 -2.22
CA ALA A 84 0.34 -9.67 -3.42
C ALA A 84 0.96 -10.35 -4.66
N MET A 85 0.11 -10.56 -5.66
CA MET A 85 0.51 -11.07 -6.97
C MET A 85 0.77 -9.91 -7.94
N TYR A 86 -0.06 -8.86 -7.88
CA TYR A 86 0.10 -7.66 -8.70
C TYR A 86 -0.72 -6.49 -8.16
N PHE A 87 -0.26 -5.28 -8.48
CA PHE A 87 -0.98 -4.01 -8.27
C PHE A 87 -1.16 -3.32 -9.61
N SER A 88 -2.35 -2.77 -9.88
CA SER A 88 -2.61 -2.05 -11.12
C SER A 88 -3.60 -0.92 -10.95
N ARG A 89 -3.43 0.14 -11.74
CA ARG A 89 -4.45 1.18 -11.93
C ARG A 89 -5.62 0.69 -12.75
N SER A 90 -5.39 -0.32 -13.61
CA SER A 90 -6.45 -0.98 -14.36
C SER A 90 -7.34 -1.84 -13.46
N LYS A 91 -8.56 -2.13 -13.92
CA LYS A 91 -9.43 -3.14 -13.31
C LYS A 91 -8.76 -4.51 -13.38
N ILE A 92 -8.43 -5.10 -12.25
CA ILE A 92 -7.94 -6.47 -12.10
C ILE A 92 -8.64 -7.14 -10.90
N PRO A 93 -9.02 -8.45 -11.01
CA PRO A 93 -8.93 -9.30 -12.20
C PRO A 93 -9.88 -8.86 -13.32
N TYR A 94 -9.62 -9.33 -14.55
CA TYR A 94 -10.56 -9.12 -15.65
C TYR A 94 -11.78 -10.02 -15.48
N GLU A 95 -12.97 -9.45 -15.51
CA GLU A 95 -14.23 -10.19 -15.45
C GLU A 95 -14.64 -10.68 -16.84
N ARG A 96 -14.39 -11.96 -17.11
CA ARG A 96 -14.87 -12.61 -18.34
C ARG A 96 -16.28 -13.22 -18.17
N ALA A 97 -16.62 -13.57 -16.95
CA ALA A 97 -17.91 -14.12 -16.57
C ALA A 97 -18.68 -13.13 -15.67
N GLU A 98 -19.98 -13.28 -15.58
CA GLU A 98 -20.78 -12.55 -14.58
C GLU A 98 -20.32 -12.95 -13.16
N ASN A 99 -20.18 -11.95 -12.29
CA ASN A 99 -19.77 -12.18 -10.91
C ASN A 99 -20.97 -12.66 -10.09
N ASP A 100 -20.93 -13.91 -9.69
CA ASP A 100 -21.90 -14.55 -8.79
C ASP A 100 -21.55 -14.34 -7.30
N GLY A 101 -20.57 -13.49 -7.00
CA GLY A 101 -20.06 -13.25 -5.66
C GLY A 101 -18.85 -14.11 -5.28
N SER A 102 -18.37 -14.97 -6.20
CA SER A 102 -17.23 -15.85 -5.94
C SER A 102 -15.89 -15.12 -5.91
N TRP A 103 -15.78 -13.91 -6.47
CA TRP A 103 -14.59 -13.08 -6.38
C TRP A 103 -14.93 -11.64 -6.00
N LYS A 104 -13.94 -10.93 -5.49
CA LYS A 104 -14.04 -9.56 -5.04
C LYS A 104 -12.91 -8.73 -5.62
N PHE A 105 -13.16 -7.44 -5.77
CA PHE A 105 -12.12 -6.46 -6.09
C PHE A 105 -11.57 -5.87 -4.79
N PHE A 106 -10.26 -5.63 -4.78
CA PHE A 106 -9.59 -5.04 -3.63
C PHE A 106 -8.83 -3.79 -4.05
N GLY A 107 -9.08 -2.69 -3.33
CA GLY A 107 -8.38 -1.42 -3.43
C GLY A 107 -7.23 -1.37 -2.44
N HIS A 108 -6.07 -0.96 -2.90
CA HIS A 108 -4.87 -0.82 -2.10
C HIS A 108 -4.88 0.48 -1.28
N LEU A 109 -4.36 0.40 -0.06
CA LEU A 109 -4.11 1.52 0.84
C LEU A 109 -2.61 1.80 0.92
N GLY A 110 -2.21 3.06 0.78
CA GLY A 110 -0.81 3.50 0.64
C GLY A 110 0.07 3.39 1.89
N ILE A 111 -0.33 2.58 2.87
CA ILE A 111 0.48 2.32 4.07
C ILE A 111 1.33 1.07 3.89
N TYR A 112 2.59 1.15 4.29
CA TYR A 112 3.54 0.05 4.17
C TYR A 112 4.32 -0.19 5.44
N GLY A 113 4.54 -1.48 5.74
CA GLY A 113 5.55 -1.95 6.68
C GLY A 113 6.70 -2.61 5.95
N TYR A 114 7.91 -2.36 6.39
CA TYR A 114 9.12 -2.94 5.82
C TYR A 114 9.95 -3.64 6.89
N LYS A 115 10.51 -4.80 6.58
CA LYS A 115 11.73 -5.21 7.25
C LYS A 115 12.85 -4.25 6.85
N ARG A 116 13.73 -3.91 7.79
CA ARG A 116 14.83 -2.96 7.53
C ARG A 116 15.65 -3.32 6.30
N GLU A 117 16.10 -4.57 6.22
CA GLU A 117 16.88 -5.06 5.09
C GLU A 117 16.11 -5.01 3.76
N ALA A 118 14.78 -5.24 3.80
CA ALA A 118 13.93 -5.17 2.62
C ALA A 118 13.82 -3.75 2.08
N LEU A 119 13.65 -2.75 2.96
CA LEU A 119 13.64 -1.34 2.57
C LEU A 119 14.94 -0.95 1.88
N PHE A 120 16.08 -1.26 2.50
CA PHE A 120 17.40 -0.94 1.92
C PHE A 120 17.70 -1.71 0.64
N LYS A 121 17.21 -2.94 0.51
CA LYS A 121 17.30 -3.70 -0.73
C LYS A 121 16.49 -3.01 -1.83
N MET A 122 15.23 -2.67 -1.55
CA MET A 122 14.31 -2.06 -2.51
C MET A 122 14.83 -0.71 -3.03
N THR A 123 15.32 0.17 -2.16
CA THR A 123 15.82 1.51 -2.55
C THR A 123 17.10 1.47 -3.40
N LYS A 124 17.88 0.38 -3.31
CA LYS A 124 19.07 0.18 -4.15
C LYS A 124 18.76 -0.42 -5.51
N LEU A 125 17.56 -0.94 -5.73
CA LEU A 125 17.16 -1.48 -7.02
C LEU A 125 16.88 -0.36 -8.02
N PRO A 126 17.23 -0.55 -9.31
CA PRO A 126 16.79 0.37 -10.35
C PRO A 126 15.27 0.35 -10.48
N GLN A 127 14.70 1.43 -10.99
CA GLN A 127 13.27 1.45 -11.33
C GLN A 127 12.92 0.31 -12.28
N ALA A 128 11.85 -0.39 -11.96
CA ALA A 128 11.41 -1.55 -12.73
C ALA A 128 10.44 -1.13 -13.84
N PRO A 129 10.36 -1.87 -14.97
CA PRO A 129 9.51 -1.51 -16.10
C PRO A 129 8.02 -1.32 -15.74
N TYR A 130 7.46 -2.19 -14.91
CA TYR A 130 6.06 -2.06 -14.51
C TYR A 130 5.83 -0.95 -13.49
N GLU A 131 6.80 -0.69 -12.62
CA GLU A 131 6.79 0.50 -11.76
C GLU A 131 6.69 1.78 -12.60
N MET A 132 7.50 1.87 -13.66
CA MET A 132 7.49 3.04 -14.55
C MET A 132 6.18 3.17 -15.33
N ALA A 133 5.61 2.05 -15.79
CA ALA A 133 4.38 2.04 -16.56
C ALA A 133 3.16 2.43 -15.71
N GLU A 134 3.02 1.84 -14.54
CA GLU A 134 1.88 2.05 -13.63
C GLU A 134 2.08 3.24 -12.68
N LYS A 135 3.33 3.75 -12.55
CA LYS A 135 3.72 4.72 -11.51
C LYS A 135 3.40 4.21 -10.10
N LEU A 136 3.77 2.94 -9.85
CA LEU A 136 3.54 2.23 -8.60
C LEU A 136 4.85 1.64 -8.08
N GLU A 137 5.43 2.26 -7.05
CA GLU A 137 6.76 1.92 -6.53
C GLU A 137 6.85 0.47 -6.01
N GLN A 138 5.77 -0.06 -5.44
CA GLN A 138 5.72 -1.44 -4.93
C GLN A 138 5.90 -2.50 -6.01
N LEU A 139 5.70 -2.18 -7.28
CA LEU A 139 5.97 -3.08 -8.40
C LEU A 139 7.47 -3.33 -8.59
N ARG A 140 8.34 -2.40 -8.16
CA ARG A 140 9.79 -2.63 -8.11
C ARG A 140 10.11 -3.83 -7.21
N ALA A 141 9.50 -3.87 -6.02
CA ALA A 141 9.67 -4.97 -5.09
C ALA A 141 9.18 -6.30 -5.68
N LEU A 142 7.96 -6.34 -6.22
CA LEU A 142 7.39 -7.56 -6.81
C LEU A 142 8.20 -8.08 -8.00
N GLN A 143 8.63 -7.20 -8.93
CA GLN A 143 9.43 -7.60 -10.09
C GLN A 143 10.80 -8.15 -9.70
N ASN A 144 11.30 -7.83 -8.52
CA ASN A 144 12.57 -8.34 -7.97
C ASN A 144 12.37 -9.49 -6.96
N GLY A 145 11.20 -10.13 -6.97
CA GLY A 145 10.92 -11.33 -6.19
C GLY A 145 10.73 -11.09 -4.70
N MET A 146 10.56 -9.84 -4.26
CA MET A 146 10.23 -9.53 -2.87
C MET A 146 8.77 -9.85 -2.60
N LYS A 147 8.47 -10.32 -1.40
CA LYS A 147 7.13 -10.73 -0.99
C LYS A 147 6.44 -9.61 -0.22
N ILE A 148 5.27 -9.20 -0.71
CA ILE A 148 4.43 -8.19 -0.06
C ILE A 148 3.23 -8.88 0.57
N LYS A 149 3.18 -8.91 1.90
CA LYS A 149 2.03 -9.43 2.67
C LYS A 149 0.91 -8.40 2.66
N VAL A 150 -0.30 -8.87 2.43
CA VAL A 150 -1.50 -8.04 2.36
C VAL A 150 -2.42 -8.36 3.53
N ALA A 151 -2.94 -7.36 4.25
CA ALA A 151 -4.03 -7.53 5.18
C ALA A 151 -5.29 -6.84 4.67
N VAL A 152 -6.43 -7.54 4.79
CA VAL A 152 -7.73 -7.01 4.36
C VAL A 152 -8.36 -6.26 5.53
N VAL A 153 -8.69 -4.99 5.32
CA VAL A 153 -9.37 -4.14 6.31
C VAL A 153 -10.80 -3.83 5.89
N LYS A 154 -11.67 -3.58 6.87
CA LYS A 154 -13.09 -3.29 6.64
C LYS A 154 -13.36 -1.79 6.48
N ASN A 155 -12.67 -0.99 7.29
CA ASN A 155 -12.84 0.46 7.33
C ASN A 155 -11.66 1.14 6.66
N ILE A 156 -11.95 2.21 5.92
CA ILE A 156 -10.95 3.01 5.24
C ILE A 156 -11.01 4.41 5.80
N PRO A 157 -9.85 4.96 6.18
CA PRO A 157 -9.74 6.40 6.28
C PRO A 157 -10.00 7.02 4.88
N VAL A 158 -10.70 8.12 4.86
CA VAL A 158 -10.81 8.92 3.64
C VAL A 158 -9.46 9.59 3.45
N GLY A 159 -8.72 9.20 2.41
CA GLY A 159 -7.53 9.94 1.97
C GLY A 159 -7.92 11.36 1.56
N ILE A 160 -7.02 12.31 1.73
CA ILE A 160 -7.23 13.71 1.34
C ILE A 160 -6.38 13.97 0.10
N ASP A 161 -6.93 13.67 -1.07
CA ASP A 161 -6.28 13.92 -2.36
C ASP A 161 -6.78 15.22 -3.02
N THR A 162 -7.98 15.67 -2.66
CA THR A 162 -8.65 16.82 -3.26
C THR A 162 -9.14 17.82 -2.21
N ALA A 163 -9.43 19.04 -2.62
CA ALA A 163 -10.07 20.03 -1.75
C ALA A 163 -11.45 19.54 -1.23
N GLU A 164 -12.17 18.75 -2.03
CA GLU A 164 -13.45 18.16 -1.62
C GLU A 164 -13.25 17.13 -0.51
N ASP A 165 -12.21 16.30 -0.58
CA ASP A 165 -11.88 15.32 0.46
C ASP A 165 -11.49 16.03 1.77
N PHE A 166 -10.76 17.15 1.65
CA PHE A 166 -10.42 17.97 2.81
C PHE A 166 -11.65 18.55 3.52
N GLU A 167 -12.65 19.04 2.78
CA GLU A 167 -13.90 19.53 3.37
C GLU A 167 -14.71 18.38 4.03
N LYS A 168 -14.72 17.19 3.42
CA LYS A 168 -15.32 16.00 4.04
C LYS A 168 -14.62 15.62 5.35
N PHE A 169 -13.29 15.61 5.33
CA PHE A 169 -12.46 15.37 6.52
C PHE A 169 -12.76 16.36 7.63
N LYS A 170 -12.77 17.67 7.32
CA LYS A 170 -13.09 18.73 8.26
C LYS A 170 -14.46 18.53 8.91
N ALA A 171 -15.46 18.21 8.10
CA ALA A 171 -16.81 17.95 8.59
C ALA A 171 -16.91 16.71 9.50
N MET A 172 -16.02 15.71 9.31
CA MET A 172 -15.94 14.54 10.20
C MET A 172 -15.31 14.89 11.54
N VAL A 173 -14.21 15.65 11.54
CA VAL A 173 -13.49 16.03 12.76
C VAL A 173 -14.31 17.01 13.61
N GLU A 174 -15.09 17.91 13.00
CA GLU A 174 -15.96 18.86 13.72
C GLU A 174 -17.17 18.18 14.39
N LYS A 175 -17.51 16.95 14.01
CA LYS A 175 -18.67 16.21 14.57
C LYS A 175 -18.28 15.18 15.63
N GLY A 176 -17.01 14.88 15.80
CA GLY A 176 -16.49 13.94 16.83
C GLY A 176 -15.97 14.65 18.05
#